data_2e45a0a943fd72eb9141719abba8c3e6
#
_entry.id   2e45a0a943fd72eb9141719abba8c3e6
#
_cell.length_a   1.000
_cell.length_b   1.000
_cell.length_c   1.000
_cell.angle_alpha   90.00
_cell.angle_beta   90.00
_cell.angle_gamma   90.00
#
_symmetry.space_group_name_H-M   'P 1'
#
loop_
_entity.id
_entity.type
_entity.pdbx_description
1 polymer ?
#
loop_
_entity_poly.entity_id
_entity_poly.type
_entity_poly.pdbx_seq_one_letter_code
_entity_poly.pdbx_strand_id
1 'polypeptide(L)'
;MFHPENLAEILSAYKEYFPEHWNRGRYKWRAILHFQRYWDLEADDFRQMFMKATEKTANLLANRSNYPRRMISQFASADAEAVRSMFRSLFDESEDLALRIGQFQASADWLRMKYDDGTWNHHYQMANAITTYLWLKNPDQYYVYKYSDALALAQAVKSDFLPIRGDAILNVRGTYQLYEEIRDVIRRDSELDQIFKDLADESCYSDPEKITMTTDLAFFVSRFYGNRGKNDHDRDRNLDKGQDRGHDRDRESRKARYRDRNREPIASWNENGESNCEQADQTILKKQNQKDAQLSTSVCKEFACEPSPCDPSESESYTREDFLSEVYIGEEDFDTLVALLKNKKNLILQGAPGVGKTFTAKRLAYAMMGKKDESKIHLIQFHQSYSYEDFIMGYKPVGEGFKLREGIFYRACKQASEDPDHEYFFLIDEINRGNLSRIFGELLMLIEKDYRGTPATLAYSQTLFSVPENLYLIGMMNTADRSLAMIDYALRRRFSFFEMEPGFSSAGFENYQKSLQNQVFDRLIEQIVDLNREIREDDSLGDGFCIGHSYVCGQNRESCTLEWMKMVVNYDILPMLREYWFDERERLLKWERRLRGVLEATDSEK
;
A
#
# COMPACT_ATOMS: atom_id res chain seq x y z
N MET A 1 7.98 20.06 22.45
CA MET A 1 8.58 19.97 23.81
C MET A 1 8.41 18.55 24.35
N PHE A 2 9.30 18.08 25.20
CA PHE A 2 9.24 16.78 25.86
C PHE A 2 9.56 16.93 27.36
N HIS A 3 9.36 15.88 28.16
CA HIS A 3 9.66 15.89 29.60
C HIS A 3 11.13 15.56 29.87
N PRO A 4 11.97 16.52 30.36
CA PRO A 4 13.41 16.31 30.57
C PRO A 4 13.74 15.20 31.57
N GLU A 5 12.89 15.00 32.59
CA GLU A 5 13.07 13.97 33.62
C GLU A 5 13.02 12.55 32.99
N ASN A 6 12.08 12.31 32.08
CA ASN A 6 11.97 11.03 31.39
C ASN A 6 13.20 10.76 30.51
N LEU A 7 13.69 11.79 29.82
CA LEU A 7 14.90 11.65 29.00
C LEU A 7 16.13 11.34 29.87
N ALA A 8 16.25 11.95 31.07
CA ALA A 8 17.38 11.68 31.97
C ALA A 8 17.41 10.21 32.43
N GLU A 9 16.25 9.63 32.76
CA GLU A 9 16.15 8.18 33.09
C GLU A 9 16.53 7.29 31.90
N ILE A 10 16.06 7.64 30.71
CA ILE A 10 16.39 6.90 29.48
C ILE A 10 17.89 6.96 29.18
N LEU A 11 18.52 8.14 29.32
CA LEU A 11 19.95 8.30 29.10
C LEU A 11 20.80 7.53 30.13
N SER A 12 20.38 7.49 31.40
CA SER A 12 21.06 6.66 32.41
C SER A 12 21.02 5.19 32.02
N ALA A 13 19.85 4.69 31.58
CA ALA A 13 19.71 3.32 31.12
C ALA A 13 20.50 3.04 29.82
N TYR A 14 20.59 4.03 28.93
CA TYR A 14 21.34 3.89 27.68
C TYR A 14 22.86 3.84 27.92
N LYS A 15 23.38 4.57 28.87
CA LYS A 15 24.80 4.51 29.26
C LYS A 15 25.22 3.13 29.74
N GLU A 16 24.35 2.41 30.44
CA GLU A 16 24.60 1.01 30.83
C GLU A 16 24.52 0.06 29.62
N TYR A 17 23.50 0.24 28.78
CA TYR A 17 23.26 -0.59 27.60
C TYR A 17 24.32 -0.45 26.51
N PHE A 18 24.77 0.77 26.24
CA PHE A 18 25.58 1.11 25.07
C PHE A 18 26.92 0.35 25.01
N PRO A 19 27.75 0.27 26.09
CA PRO A 19 29.00 -0.49 26.08
C PRO A 19 28.77 -2.00 25.85
N GLU A 20 27.80 -2.58 26.52
CA GLU A 20 27.50 -4.02 26.42
C GLU A 20 27.09 -4.44 25.00
N HIS A 21 26.42 -3.55 24.29
CA HIS A 21 25.87 -3.82 22.97
C HIS A 21 26.67 -3.19 21.83
N TRP A 22 27.77 -2.52 22.12
CA TRP A 22 28.61 -1.84 21.13
C TRP A 22 28.99 -2.72 19.94
N ASN A 23 29.45 -3.94 20.18
CA ASN A 23 29.88 -4.85 19.13
C ASN A 23 28.74 -5.21 18.14
N ARG A 24 27.48 -5.18 18.59
CA ARG A 24 26.30 -5.42 17.75
C ARG A 24 25.80 -4.13 17.07
N GLY A 25 25.99 -2.96 17.71
CA GLY A 25 25.49 -1.65 17.25
C GLY A 25 26.46 -0.88 16.34
N ARG A 26 27.78 -1.05 16.52
CA ARG A 26 28.85 -0.25 15.87
C ARG A 26 28.82 -0.27 14.35
N TYR A 27 28.09 -1.21 13.71
CA TYR A 27 27.95 -1.26 12.27
C TYR A 27 27.34 0.02 11.69
N LYS A 28 26.57 0.79 12.46
CA LYS A 28 25.99 2.07 12.04
C LYS A 28 27.08 3.09 11.73
N TRP A 29 28.01 3.31 12.65
CA TRP A 29 29.16 4.22 12.46
C TRP A 29 30.13 3.72 11.38
N ARG A 30 30.30 2.41 11.27
CA ARG A 30 31.11 1.80 10.20
C ARG A 30 30.46 1.93 8.81
N ALA A 31 29.15 1.86 8.73
CA ALA A 31 28.41 2.03 7.48
C ALA A 31 28.60 3.44 6.91
N ILE A 32 28.58 4.48 7.75
CA ILE A 32 28.80 5.86 7.33
C ILE A 32 30.20 6.00 6.71
N LEU A 33 31.25 5.62 7.46
CA LEU A 33 32.63 5.78 7.01
C LEU A 33 32.90 4.99 5.72
N HIS A 34 32.32 3.79 5.63
CA HIS A 34 32.41 2.97 4.42
C HIS A 34 31.70 3.62 3.23
N PHE A 35 30.47 4.12 3.44
CA PHE A 35 29.72 4.80 2.39
C PHE A 35 30.48 6.02 1.87
N GLN A 36 30.93 6.92 2.73
CA GLN A 36 31.65 8.13 2.34
C GLN A 36 32.96 7.84 1.59
N ARG A 37 33.63 6.72 1.91
CA ARG A 37 34.85 6.31 1.22
C ARG A 37 34.61 5.85 -0.21
N TYR A 38 33.48 5.22 -0.49
CA TYR A 38 33.21 4.56 -1.78
C TYR A 38 32.09 5.21 -2.60
N TRP A 39 31.41 6.20 -2.05
CA TRP A 39 30.36 6.90 -2.77
C TRP A 39 30.97 7.92 -3.72
N ASP A 40 30.72 7.71 -5.02
CA ASP A 40 31.08 8.63 -6.09
C ASP A 40 29.93 8.70 -7.09
N LEU A 41 29.23 9.84 -7.12
CA LEU A 41 28.06 10.03 -7.98
C LEU A 41 28.44 10.03 -9.47
N GLU A 42 29.69 10.39 -9.81
CA GLU A 42 30.18 10.48 -11.19
C GLU A 42 30.95 9.20 -11.64
N ALA A 43 30.94 8.15 -10.83
CA ALA A 43 31.58 6.88 -11.19
C ALA A 43 31.03 6.31 -12.52
N ASP A 44 31.89 5.77 -13.37
CA ASP A 44 31.53 5.21 -14.68
C ASP A 44 30.48 4.09 -14.53
N ASP A 45 30.73 3.12 -13.62
CA ASP A 45 29.74 2.09 -13.24
C ASP A 45 29.04 2.48 -11.94
N PHE A 46 27.96 3.23 -12.06
CA PHE A 46 27.14 3.64 -10.92
C PHE A 46 26.61 2.45 -10.10
N ARG A 47 26.18 1.38 -10.76
CA ARG A 47 25.67 0.20 -10.07
C ARG A 47 26.73 -0.46 -9.19
N GLN A 48 27.92 -0.68 -9.72
CA GLN A 48 29.02 -1.29 -8.96
C GLN A 48 29.44 -0.38 -7.79
N MET A 49 29.57 0.92 -8.03
CA MET A 49 29.85 1.91 -7.03
C MET A 49 28.81 1.87 -5.90
N PHE A 50 27.50 1.96 -6.24
CA PHE A 50 26.41 1.93 -5.27
C PHE A 50 26.41 0.65 -4.42
N MET A 51 26.60 -0.51 -5.04
CA MET A 51 26.65 -1.79 -4.35
C MET A 51 27.85 -1.88 -3.40
N LYS A 52 28.98 -1.29 -3.78
CA LYS A 52 30.18 -1.22 -2.92
C LYS A 52 29.98 -0.22 -1.79
N ALA A 53 29.54 1.00 -2.07
CA ALA A 53 29.33 2.03 -1.05
C ALA A 53 28.32 1.59 0.03
N THR A 54 27.30 0.84 -0.35
CA THR A 54 26.25 0.34 0.54
C THR A 54 26.50 -1.08 1.09
N GLU A 55 27.69 -1.65 0.93
CA GLU A 55 28.01 -3.02 1.37
C GLU A 55 27.81 -3.23 2.88
N LYS A 56 28.14 -2.25 3.70
CA LYS A 56 28.03 -2.32 5.17
C LYS A 56 26.65 -1.91 5.72
N THR A 57 25.67 -1.65 4.85
CA THR A 57 24.31 -1.19 5.24
C THR A 57 23.26 -2.30 5.27
N ALA A 58 23.66 -3.58 5.29
CA ALA A 58 22.74 -4.72 5.16
C ALA A 58 21.57 -4.67 6.16
N ASN A 59 21.83 -4.23 7.41
CA ASN A 59 20.79 -4.13 8.45
C ASN A 59 19.93 -2.86 8.36
N LEU A 60 20.29 -1.90 7.50
CA LEU A 60 19.59 -0.62 7.31
C LEU A 60 18.80 -0.60 6.00
N LEU A 61 19.39 -1.12 4.92
CA LEU A 61 18.86 -1.07 3.55
C LEU A 61 18.46 -2.45 2.98
N ALA A 62 18.49 -3.50 3.78
CA ALA A 62 18.03 -4.81 3.40
C ALA A 62 17.63 -5.62 4.64
N ASN A 63 16.40 -6.12 4.66
CA ASN A 63 15.94 -7.13 5.59
C ASN A 63 15.21 -8.23 4.80
N ARG A 64 14.61 -9.23 5.48
CA ARG A 64 14.05 -10.43 4.84
C ARG A 64 12.95 -10.16 3.80
N SER A 65 12.29 -9.02 3.82
CA SER A 65 11.15 -8.67 2.95
C SER A 65 11.24 -7.27 2.33
N ASN A 66 12.21 -6.45 2.72
CA ASN A 66 12.38 -5.09 2.22
C ASN A 66 13.79 -4.93 1.64
N TYR A 67 13.87 -4.67 0.33
CA TYR A 67 15.12 -4.71 -0.43
C TYR A 67 15.42 -3.40 -1.17
N PRO A 68 15.41 -2.21 -0.51
CA PRO A 68 15.65 -0.94 -1.19
C PRO A 68 17.00 -0.91 -1.91
N ARG A 69 18.06 -1.45 -1.32
CA ARG A 69 19.40 -1.56 -1.93
C ARG A 69 19.39 -2.40 -3.20
N ARG A 70 18.69 -3.53 -3.20
CA ARG A 70 18.56 -4.40 -4.38
C ARG A 70 17.82 -3.70 -5.51
N MET A 71 16.74 -2.98 -5.20
CA MET A 71 15.95 -2.26 -6.21
C MET A 71 16.74 -1.12 -6.86
N ILE A 72 17.48 -0.32 -6.10
CA ILE A 72 18.37 0.69 -6.70
C ILE A 72 19.39 0.03 -7.64
N SER A 73 19.95 -1.12 -7.26
CA SER A 73 20.87 -1.87 -8.13
C SER A 73 20.19 -2.38 -9.42
N GLN A 74 18.92 -2.79 -9.36
CA GLN A 74 18.14 -3.20 -10.53
C GLN A 74 17.79 -2.00 -11.40
N PHE A 75 17.35 -0.89 -10.83
CA PHE A 75 17.12 0.36 -11.55
C PHE A 75 18.38 0.85 -12.26
N ALA A 76 19.52 0.83 -11.57
CA ALA A 76 20.80 1.23 -12.16
C ALA A 76 21.30 0.29 -13.27
N SER A 77 20.85 -0.99 -13.27
CA SER A 77 21.10 -1.89 -14.40
C SER A 77 20.29 -1.55 -15.63
N ALA A 78 19.07 -1.02 -15.43
CA ALA A 78 18.16 -0.64 -16.50
C ALA A 78 18.44 0.78 -17.02
N ASP A 79 18.71 1.73 -16.12
CA ASP A 79 18.93 3.15 -16.44
C ASP A 79 19.79 3.82 -15.35
N ALA A 80 21.11 3.72 -15.49
CA ALA A 80 22.06 4.24 -14.51
C ALA A 80 21.98 5.78 -14.39
N GLU A 81 21.74 6.50 -15.50
CA GLU A 81 21.70 7.96 -15.47
C GLU A 81 20.41 8.49 -14.83
N ALA A 82 19.28 7.83 -15.03
CA ALA A 82 18.05 8.19 -14.32
C ALA A 82 18.21 7.99 -12.79
N VAL A 83 18.88 6.92 -12.35
CA VAL A 83 19.16 6.70 -10.93
C VAL A 83 20.15 7.71 -10.39
N ARG A 84 21.18 8.07 -11.17
CA ARG A 84 22.15 9.14 -10.84
C ARG A 84 21.44 10.48 -10.64
N SER A 85 20.57 10.86 -11.58
CA SER A 85 19.74 12.08 -11.49
C SER A 85 18.85 12.07 -10.25
N MET A 86 18.24 10.91 -9.91
CA MET A 86 17.42 10.73 -8.73
C MET A 86 18.21 11.01 -7.43
N PHE A 87 19.47 10.55 -7.33
CA PHE A 87 20.33 10.85 -6.19
C PHE A 87 20.86 12.29 -6.20
N ARG A 88 21.13 12.90 -7.36
CA ARG A 88 21.48 14.33 -7.43
C ARG A 88 20.37 15.20 -6.85
N SER A 89 19.12 14.95 -7.24
CA SER A 89 17.97 15.69 -6.70
C SER A 89 17.77 15.42 -5.21
N LEU A 90 18.00 14.20 -4.71
CA LEU A 90 17.90 13.90 -3.29
C LEU A 90 18.92 14.67 -2.45
N PHE A 91 20.13 14.84 -2.96
CA PHE A 91 21.22 15.48 -2.23
C PHE A 91 21.35 17.00 -2.51
N ASP A 92 20.46 17.56 -3.31
CA ASP A 92 20.40 18.99 -3.56
C ASP A 92 19.71 19.71 -2.38
N GLU A 93 20.51 20.28 -1.50
CA GLU A 93 20.05 20.96 -0.29
C GLU A 93 19.39 22.33 -0.54
N SER A 94 19.39 22.82 -1.79
CA SER A 94 18.64 24.03 -2.15
C SER A 94 17.13 23.84 -2.12
N GLU A 95 16.66 22.58 -2.18
CA GLU A 95 15.26 22.21 -2.17
C GLU A 95 14.80 21.70 -0.81
N ASP A 96 13.51 21.88 -0.49
CA ASP A 96 12.91 21.40 0.77
C ASP A 96 13.02 19.88 0.90
N LEU A 97 13.34 19.39 2.12
CA LEU A 97 13.53 17.97 2.40
C LEU A 97 12.30 17.11 2.00
N ALA A 98 11.09 17.61 2.26
CA ALA A 98 9.86 16.89 1.93
C ALA A 98 9.68 16.75 0.41
N LEU A 99 10.01 17.81 -0.32
CA LEU A 99 9.98 17.81 -1.78
C LEU A 99 10.99 16.80 -2.34
N ARG A 100 12.22 16.80 -1.84
CA ARG A 100 13.28 15.86 -2.25
C ARG A 100 12.89 14.40 -2.00
N ILE A 101 12.29 14.10 -0.83
CA ILE A 101 11.79 12.75 -0.51
C ILE A 101 10.68 12.35 -1.49
N GLY A 102 9.72 13.23 -1.74
CA GLY A 102 8.61 12.99 -2.67
C GLY A 102 9.08 12.77 -4.12
N GLN A 103 10.02 13.59 -4.60
CA GLN A 103 10.62 13.44 -5.93
C GLN A 103 11.40 12.13 -6.07
N PHE A 104 12.13 11.72 -5.05
CA PHE A 104 12.86 10.46 -5.04
C PHE A 104 11.91 9.25 -5.15
N GLN A 105 10.79 9.28 -4.40
CA GLN A 105 9.77 8.25 -4.48
C GLN A 105 9.09 8.21 -5.86
N ALA A 106 8.72 9.36 -6.39
CA ALA A 106 8.11 9.46 -7.72
C ALA A 106 9.06 8.96 -8.82
N SER A 107 10.35 9.25 -8.72
CA SER A 107 11.36 8.75 -9.65
C SER A 107 11.54 7.23 -9.56
N ALA A 108 11.49 6.68 -8.34
CA ALA A 108 11.55 5.23 -8.13
C ALA A 108 10.30 4.51 -8.68
N ASP A 109 9.12 5.10 -8.51
CA ASP A 109 7.88 4.61 -9.13
C ASP A 109 7.95 4.64 -10.65
N TRP A 110 8.45 5.75 -11.23
CA TRP A 110 8.61 5.88 -12.68
C TRP A 110 9.59 4.84 -13.24
N LEU A 111 10.74 4.63 -12.58
CA LEU A 111 11.70 3.60 -12.98
C LEU A 111 11.09 2.20 -12.93
N ARG A 112 10.32 1.90 -11.88
CA ARG A 112 9.60 0.65 -11.77
C ARG A 112 8.60 0.49 -12.91
N MET A 113 7.74 1.48 -13.15
CA MET A 113 6.73 1.42 -14.22
C MET A 113 7.35 1.25 -15.61
N LYS A 114 8.51 1.85 -15.85
CA LYS A 114 9.18 1.83 -17.15
C LYS A 114 9.93 0.53 -17.43
N TYR A 115 10.50 -0.11 -16.40
CA TYR A 115 11.44 -1.21 -16.56
C TYR A 115 11.03 -2.52 -15.87
N ASP A 116 9.86 -2.56 -15.23
CA ASP A 116 9.36 -3.77 -14.58
C ASP A 116 8.99 -4.83 -15.63
N ASP A 117 9.60 -5.99 -15.49
CA ASP A 117 9.32 -7.17 -16.29
C ASP A 117 8.21 -8.07 -15.69
N GLY A 118 7.45 -7.54 -14.72
CA GLY A 118 6.43 -8.25 -13.97
C GLY A 118 6.95 -8.96 -12.72
N THR A 119 8.24 -8.81 -12.39
CA THR A 119 8.85 -9.42 -11.19
C THR A 119 9.03 -8.46 -10.02
N TRP A 120 8.82 -7.16 -10.21
CA TRP A 120 9.06 -6.13 -9.20
C TRP A 120 7.79 -5.71 -8.48
N ASN A 121 7.45 -6.38 -7.41
CA ASN A 121 6.24 -6.09 -6.63
C ASN A 121 6.23 -4.68 -6.01
N HIS A 122 7.41 -4.11 -5.68
CA HIS A 122 7.55 -2.81 -5.03
C HIS A 122 8.93 -2.18 -5.27
N HIS A 123 9.05 -0.83 -5.30
CA HIS A 123 10.34 -0.14 -5.40
C HIS A 123 11.12 -0.06 -4.07
N TYR A 124 10.46 -0.29 -2.93
CA TYR A 124 11.02 -0.28 -1.56
C TYR A 124 11.71 1.03 -1.12
N GLN A 125 11.56 2.14 -1.86
CA GLN A 125 12.16 3.44 -1.53
C GLN A 125 11.21 4.25 -0.62
N MET A 126 10.98 3.75 0.60
CA MET A 126 10.19 4.45 1.62
C MET A 126 11.05 5.47 2.39
N ALA A 127 10.41 6.32 3.19
CA ALA A 127 11.09 7.36 3.96
C ALA A 127 12.28 6.84 4.79
N ASN A 128 12.17 5.62 5.36
CA ASN A 128 13.27 4.99 6.07
C ASN A 128 14.51 4.77 5.17
N ALA A 129 14.33 4.22 3.96
CA ALA A 129 15.44 4.01 3.03
C ALA A 129 16.04 5.34 2.55
N ILE A 130 15.18 6.31 2.21
CA ILE A 130 15.59 7.62 1.70
C ILE A 130 16.35 8.42 2.78
N THR A 131 15.83 8.47 4.00
CA THR A 131 16.54 9.13 5.11
C THR A 131 17.83 8.40 5.49
N THR A 132 17.92 7.09 5.26
CA THR A 132 19.19 6.34 5.40
C THR A 132 20.23 6.80 4.37
N TYR A 133 19.84 7.04 3.11
CA TYR A 133 20.79 7.57 2.10
C TYR A 133 21.26 8.98 2.46
N LEU A 134 20.34 9.85 2.91
CA LEU A 134 20.67 11.22 3.37
C LEU A 134 21.65 11.18 4.54
N TRP A 135 21.37 10.36 5.55
CA TRP A 135 22.22 10.17 6.72
C TRP A 135 23.60 9.59 6.37
N LEU A 136 23.70 8.62 5.46
CA LEU A 136 24.98 8.09 4.99
C LEU A 136 25.81 9.15 4.26
N LYS A 137 25.17 10.03 3.51
CA LYS A 137 25.82 11.11 2.77
C LYS A 137 26.26 12.25 3.67
N ASN A 138 25.35 12.76 4.51
CA ASN A 138 25.57 13.89 5.41
C ASN A 138 25.15 13.51 6.84
N PRO A 139 25.95 12.71 7.55
CA PRO A 139 25.62 12.15 8.87
C PRO A 139 25.53 13.19 9.99
N ASP A 140 26.03 14.41 9.74
CA ASP A 140 25.98 15.54 10.67
C ASP A 140 24.72 16.41 10.50
N GLN A 141 23.82 16.04 9.54
CA GLN A 141 22.62 16.83 9.22
C GLN A 141 21.35 16.01 9.24
N TYR A 142 21.40 14.70 8.91
CA TYR A 142 20.21 13.88 8.71
C TYR A 142 20.16 12.70 9.66
N TYR A 143 18.95 12.42 10.19
CA TYR A 143 18.67 11.25 11.01
C TYR A 143 18.04 10.14 10.15
N VAL A 144 18.26 8.88 10.55
CA VAL A 144 17.49 7.77 9.99
C VAL A 144 16.09 7.78 10.62
N TYR A 145 15.09 7.96 9.80
CA TYR A 145 13.70 7.90 10.24
C TYR A 145 13.18 6.47 10.17
N LYS A 146 12.67 5.98 11.29
CA LYS A 146 11.90 4.75 11.37
C LYS A 146 10.72 4.96 12.30
N TYR A 147 9.51 4.72 11.78
CA TYR A 147 8.26 5.03 12.48
C TYR A 147 8.19 4.43 13.88
N SER A 148 8.49 3.12 14.04
CA SER A 148 8.46 2.43 15.34
C SER A 148 9.41 3.03 16.36
N ASP A 149 10.62 3.42 15.91
CA ASP A 149 11.66 3.91 16.81
C ASP A 149 11.37 5.37 17.20
N ALA A 150 10.88 6.17 16.25
CA ALA A 150 10.42 7.54 16.50
C ALA A 150 9.21 7.59 17.45
N LEU A 151 8.22 6.73 17.24
CA LEU A 151 7.03 6.65 18.09
C LEU A 151 7.40 6.22 19.51
N ALA A 152 8.20 5.16 19.66
CA ALA A 152 8.61 4.65 20.96
C ALA A 152 9.37 5.72 21.77
N LEU A 153 10.32 6.44 21.14
CA LEU A 153 11.05 7.51 21.79
C LEU A 153 10.12 8.67 22.17
N ALA A 154 9.27 9.13 21.25
CA ALA A 154 8.33 10.23 21.51
C ALA A 154 7.38 9.92 22.68
N GLN A 155 6.86 8.69 22.76
CA GLN A 155 6.04 8.21 23.87
C GLN A 155 6.82 8.14 25.19
N ALA A 156 8.05 7.59 25.16
CA ALA A 156 8.87 7.41 26.35
C ALA A 156 9.27 8.76 26.98
N VAL A 157 9.59 9.76 26.15
CA VAL A 157 9.92 11.11 26.63
C VAL A 157 8.67 11.99 26.84
N LYS A 158 7.46 11.46 26.60
CA LYS A 158 6.17 12.19 26.64
C LYS A 158 6.20 13.47 25.81
N SER A 159 6.57 13.34 24.56
CA SER A 159 6.63 14.45 23.60
C SER A 159 5.23 14.93 23.22
N ASP A 160 5.06 16.24 23.01
CA ASP A 160 3.86 16.82 22.39
C ASP A 160 3.67 16.37 20.93
N PHE A 161 4.75 15.98 20.28
CA PHE A 161 4.75 15.39 18.94
C PHE A 161 4.72 13.86 19.04
N LEU A 162 3.71 13.25 18.41
CA LEU A 162 3.64 11.81 18.21
C LEU A 162 3.53 11.53 16.70
N PRO A 163 4.38 10.67 16.14
CA PRO A 163 4.26 10.25 14.74
C PRO A 163 2.89 9.65 14.44
N ILE A 164 2.27 10.06 13.34
CA ILE A 164 0.96 9.58 12.89
C ILE A 164 1.17 8.61 11.72
N ARG A 165 0.49 7.47 11.74
CA ARG A 165 0.58 6.52 10.62
C ARG A 165 0.09 7.13 9.31
N GLY A 166 0.83 6.85 8.22
CA GLY A 166 0.45 7.23 6.86
C GLY A 166 1.04 8.56 6.37
N ASP A 167 1.51 9.45 7.25
CA ASP A 167 2.13 10.70 6.85
C ASP A 167 3.66 10.68 7.06
N ALA A 168 4.35 10.04 6.13
CA ALA A 168 5.80 9.90 6.23
C ALA A 168 6.55 11.24 6.23
N ILE A 169 6.07 12.24 5.50
CA ILE A 169 6.73 13.55 5.36
C ILE A 169 6.58 14.38 6.64
N LEU A 170 5.35 14.48 7.16
CA LEU A 170 5.08 15.18 8.42
C LEU A 170 5.82 14.52 9.57
N ASN A 171 5.83 13.19 9.59
CA ASN A 171 6.54 12.41 10.61
C ASN A 171 8.05 12.62 10.55
N VAL A 172 8.67 12.67 9.37
CA VAL A 172 10.10 12.97 9.23
C VAL A 172 10.42 14.34 9.82
N ARG A 173 9.66 15.38 9.46
CA ARG A 173 9.86 16.73 9.99
C ARG A 173 9.72 16.79 11.51
N GLY A 174 8.62 16.27 12.06
CA GLY A 174 8.38 16.27 13.50
C GLY A 174 9.37 15.41 14.28
N THR A 175 9.77 14.27 13.71
CA THR A 175 10.81 13.41 14.31
C THR A 175 12.16 14.11 14.31
N TYR A 176 12.55 14.77 13.23
CA TYR A 176 13.81 15.52 13.17
C TYR A 176 13.83 16.62 14.21
N GLN A 177 12.75 17.38 14.37
CA GLN A 177 12.64 18.41 15.40
C GLN A 177 12.80 17.81 16.82
N LEU A 178 12.13 16.70 17.12
CA LEU A 178 12.27 16.00 18.41
C LEU A 178 13.70 15.50 18.62
N TYR A 179 14.30 14.92 17.59
CA TYR A 179 15.67 14.39 17.65
C TYR A 179 16.69 15.49 17.83
N GLU A 180 16.51 16.66 17.22
CA GLU A 180 17.34 17.86 17.46
C GLU A 180 17.32 18.28 18.92
N GLU A 181 16.13 18.38 19.53
CA GLU A 181 15.97 18.73 20.93
C GLU A 181 16.66 17.70 21.86
N ILE A 182 16.56 16.41 21.57
CA ILE A 182 17.20 15.32 22.33
C ILE A 182 18.71 15.31 22.10
N ARG A 183 19.16 15.50 20.87
CA ARG A 183 20.59 15.59 20.50
C ARG A 183 21.29 16.69 21.29
N ASP A 184 20.66 17.84 21.48
CA ASP A 184 21.23 18.96 22.23
C ASP A 184 21.49 18.60 23.71
N VAL A 185 20.72 17.67 24.26
CA VAL A 185 20.97 17.11 25.60
C VAL A 185 22.14 16.13 25.56
N ILE A 186 22.15 15.21 24.57
CA ILE A 186 23.21 14.20 24.38
C ILE A 186 24.56 14.89 24.17
N ARG A 187 24.66 15.97 23.40
CA ARG A 187 25.89 16.73 23.15
C ARG A 187 26.51 17.32 24.42
N ARG A 188 25.72 17.59 25.44
CA ARG A 188 26.18 18.12 26.74
C ARG A 188 26.58 17.03 27.73
N ASP A 189 26.31 15.77 27.39
CA ASP A 189 26.61 14.63 28.25
C ASP A 189 28.06 14.16 28.02
N SER A 190 28.97 14.68 28.83
CA SER A 190 30.39 14.36 28.73
C SER A 190 30.73 12.91 29.06
N GLU A 191 29.92 12.24 29.88
CA GLU A 191 30.12 10.83 30.24
C GLU A 191 29.81 9.93 29.05
N LEU A 192 28.67 10.15 28.37
CA LEU A 192 28.31 9.39 27.17
C LEU A 192 29.30 9.64 26.02
N ASP A 193 29.82 10.86 25.88
CA ASP A 193 30.88 11.18 24.91
C ASP A 193 32.18 10.43 25.21
N GLN A 194 32.57 10.32 26.49
CA GLN A 194 33.75 9.56 26.89
C GLN A 194 33.57 8.06 26.63
N ILE A 195 32.41 7.49 26.99
CA ILE A 195 32.06 6.08 26.70
C ILE A 195 32.19 5.79 25.19
N PHE A 196 31.66 6.67 24.35
CA PHE A 196 31.77 6.51 22.90
C PHE A 196 33.24 6.55 22.42
N LYS A 197 34.03 7.50 22.89
CA LYS A 197 35.46 7.63 22.52
C LYS A 197 36.31 6.43 22.95
N ASP A 198 35.98 5.83 24.08
CA ASP A 198 36.71 4.65 24.60
C ASP A 198 36.39 3.38 23.77
N LEU A 199 35.21 3.33 23.14
CA LEU A 199 34.73 2.18 22.38
C LEU A 199 34.96 2.28 20.86
N ALA A 200 34.96 3.50 20.31
CA ALA A 200 35.07 3.73 18.88
C ALA A 200 36.54 3.57 18.41
N ASP A 201 36.72 2.79 17.35
CA ASP A 201 37.99 2.63 16.66
C ASP A 201 38.04 3.44 15.35
N GLU A 202 39.21 3.48 14.68
CA GLU A 202 39.40 4.19 13.41
C GLU A 202 38.49 3.73 12.27
N SER A 203 37.81 2.59 12.42
CA SER A 203 36.85 2.08 11.45
C SER A 203 35.44 2.65 11.65
N CYS A 204 35.23 3.47 12.68
CA CYS A 204 33.96 4.07 13.04
C CYS A 204 33.97 5.58 12.73
N TYR A 205 32.82 6.09 12.24
CA TYR A 205 32.61 7.52 12.11
C TYR A 205 32.58 8.19 13.50
N SER A 206 33.18 9.36 13.62
CA SER A 206 33.40 10.03 14.93
C SER A 206 32.16 10.63 15.57
N ASP A 207 31.05 10.77 14.80
CA ASP A 207 29.75 11.30 15.22
C ASP A 207 29.85 12.62 16.04
N PRO A 208 30.47 13.67 15.48
CA PRO A 208 30.73 14.90 16.23
C PRO A 208 29.45 15.61 16.64
N GLU A 209 28.40 15.52 15.81
CA GLU A 209 27.11 16.12 16.06
C GLU A 209 26.15 15.22 16.87
N LYS A 210 26.56 13.98 17.22
CA LYS A 210 25.75 13.00 17.98
C LYS A 210 24.44 12.58 17.29
N ILE A 211 24.33 12.73 16.00
CA ILE A 211 23.14 12.39 15.21
C ILE A 211 22.92 10.88 15.16
N THR A 212 23.99 10.12 14.90
CA THR A 212 23.94 8.66 14.88
C THR A 212 23.61 8.10 16.26
N MET A 213 24.19 8.68 17.32
CA MET A 213 23.93 8.31 18.70
C MET A 213 22.48 8.59 19.11
N THR A 214 21.91 9.72 18.67
CA THR A 214 20.47 10.04 18.89
C THR A 214 19.57 9.03 18.19
N THR A 215 19.89 8.65 16.96
CA THR A 215 19.18 7.59 16.24
C THR A 215 19.29 6.23 16.93
N ASP A 216 20.48 5.90 17.46
CA ASP A 216 20.71 4.65 18.21
C ASP A 216 19.96 4.64 19.55
N LEU A 217 19.85 5.78 20.24
CA LEU A 217 19.00 5.93 21.43
C LEU A 217 17.53 5.61 21.12
N ALA A 218 16.99 6.10 19.99
CA ALA A 218 15.62 5.81 19.58
C ALA A 218 15.42 4.30 19.34
N PHE A 219 16.40 3.65 18.70
CA PHE A 219 16.41 2.20 18.52
C PHE A 219 16.46 1.45 19.87
N PHE A 220 17.31 1.90 20.81
CA PHE A 220 17.37 1.34 22.17
C PHE A 220 16.02 1.43 22.88
N VAL A 221 15.37 2.58 22.84
CA VAL A 221 14.07 2.77 23.49
C VAL A 221 13.02 1.84 22.88
N SER A 222 12.99 1.73 21.57
CA SER A 222 12.03 0.89 20.84
C SER A 222 12.18 -0.61 21.13
N ARG A 223 13.37 -1.09 21.42
CA ARG A 223 13.67 -2.53 21.51
C ARG A 223 13.94 -3.04 22.92
N PHE A 224 14.49 -2.21 23.79
CA PHE A 224 15.05 -2.65 25.07
C PHE A 224 14.48 -1.91 26.28
N TYR A 225 14.22 -0.60 26.20
CA TYR A 225 13.82 0.19 27.36
C TYR A 225 12.45 -0.17 27.90
N GLY A 226 11.44 -0.32 27.06
CA GLY A 226 10.05 -0.64 27.45
C GLY A 226 9.82 -2.06 27.98
N ASN A 227 10.83 -2.93 27.96
CA ASN A 227 10.75 -4.33 28.34
C ASN A 227 11.47 -4.67 29.67
N ARG A 228 11.89 -3.68 30.44
CA ARG A 228 12.59 -3.88 31.72
C ARG A 228 11.77 -4.59 32.82
N GLY A 229 10.48 -4.89 32.60
CA GLY A 229 9.59 -5.55 33.58
C GLY A 229 9.23 -7.00 33.31
N LYS A 230 9.74 -7.61 32.24
CA LYS A 230 9.45 -9.03 31.91
C LYS A 230 10.74 -9.84 31.91
N ASN A 231 10.93 -10.58 33.01
CA ASN A 231 11.92 -11.64 33.30
C ASN A 231 13.10 -11.82 32.33
N ASP A 232 14.30 -11.46 32.81
CA ASP A 232 15.61 -11.61 32.15
C ASP A 232 16.05 -13.06 31.87
N HIS A 233 15.35 -14.06 32.37
CA HIS A 233 15.79 -15.45 32.28
C HIS A 233 15.42 -16.20 30.99
N ASP A 234 14.51 -15.70 30.16
CA ASP A 234 14.07 -16.39 28.92
C ASP A 234 14.62 -15.77 27.62
N ARG A 235 15.29 -14.61 27.68
CA ARG A 235 15.80 -13.91 26.49
C ARG A 235 17.19 -14.35 26.02
N ASP A 236 18.08 -14.72 26.92
CA ASP A 236 19.44 -15.17 26.55
C ASP A 236 19.44 -16.56 25.89
N ARG A 237 18.44 -17.39 26.15
CA ARG A 237 18.32 -18.72 25.51
C ARG A 237 17.88 -18.69 24.04
N ASN A 238 17.24 -17.62 23.58
CA ASN A 238 16.75 -17.52 22.19
C ASN A 238 17.67 -16.73 21.25
N LEU A 239 18.58 -15.92 21.78
CA LEU A 239 19.57 -15.18 20.97
C LEU A 239 20.81 -16.01 20.64
N ASP A 240 21.16 -16.98 21.47
CA ASP A 240 22.35 -17.84 21.29
C ASP A 240 22.10 -19.07 20.38
N LYS A 241 20.86 -19.37 20.04
CA LYS A 241 20.53 -20.49 19.12
C LYS A 241 20.59 -20.11 17.63
N GLY A 242 20.96 -18.87 17.32
CA GLY A 242 21.06 -18.36 15.94
C GLY A 242 22.44 -18.39 15.30
N GLN A 243 23.51 -18.72 16.03
CA GLN A 243 24.89 -18.53 15.53
C GLN A 243 25.84 -19.70 15.72
N ASP A 244 25.43 -20.92 15.93
CA ASP A 244 26.41 -22.01 15.78
C ASP A 244 25.72 -23.35 15.49
N ARG A 245 25.61 -23.69 14.22
CA ARG A 245 25.67 -25.04 13.65
C ARG A 245 25.78 -24.93 12.13
N GLY A 246 26.94 -24.44 11.68
CA GLY A 246 27.44 -24.71 10.34
C GLY A 246 27.97 -26.15 10.30
N HIS A 247 27.23 -27.09 9.81
CA HIS A 247 27.78 -28.34 9.33
C HIS A 247 27.69 -28.36 7.82
N ASP A 248 28.86 -28.13 7.24
CA ASP A 248 29.32 -28.46 5.91
C ASP A 248 29.13 -29.96 5.63
N ARG A 249 27.94 -30.36 5.20
CA ARG A 249 27.76 -31.70 4.55
C ARG A 249 26.59 -31.79 3.55
N ASP A 250 25.74 -30.76 3.41
CA ASP A 250 24.60 -30.80 2.48
C ASP A 250 24.69 -29.83 1.29
N ARG A 251 25.87 -29.25 1.05
CA ARG A 251 26.05 -28.28 -0.04
C ARG A 251 26.39 -28.91 -1.40
N GLU A 252 26.86 -30.15 -1.44
CA GLU A 252 27.21 -30.82 -2.69
C GLU A 252 26.03 -31.57 -3.35
N SER A 253 25.07 -32.07 -2.59
CA SER A 253 23.93 -32.81 -3.15
C SER A 253 22.82 -31.89 -3.73
N ARG A 254 22.78 -30.59 -3.39
CA ARG A 254 21.84 -29.61 -3.97
C ARG A 254 22.36 -28.91 -5.22
N LYS A 255 23.66 -28.85 -5.44
CA LYS A 255 24.24 -28.30 -6.68
C LYS A 255 24.13 -29.25 -7.89
N ALA A 256 23.98 -30.54 -7.66
CA ALA A 256 23.84 -31.51 -8.72
C ALA A 256 22.42 -31.60 -9.34
N ARG A 257 21.37 -31.19 -8.61
CA ARG A 257 19.98 -31.22 -9.12
C ARG A 257 19.52 -29.98 -9.87
N TYR A 258 20.32 -28.91 -9.89
CA TYR A 258 19.98 -27.66 -10.59
C TYR A 258 20.71 -27.48 -11.93
N ARG A 259 21.58 -28.42 -12.31
CA ARG A 259 22.39 -28.35 -13.56
C ARG A 259 21.80 -29.06 -14.78
N ASP A 260 20.68 -29.78 -14.62
CA ASP A 260 20.20 -30.68 -15.69
C ASP A 260 18.89 -30.25 -16.37
N ARG A 261 18.46 -28.98 -16.21
CA ARG A 261 17.21 -28.50 -16.86
C ARG A 261 17.34 -27.29 -17.79
N ASN A 262 18.54 -26.80 -18.09
CA ASN A 262 18.72 -25.73 -19.09
C ASN A 262 19.97 -26.01 -19.93
N ARG A 263 19.86 -26.97 -20.82
CA ARG A 263 20.73 -27.10 -22.01
C ARG A 263 19.84 -27.19 -23.24
N GLU A 264 19.67 -26.07 -23.92
CA GLU A 264 19.45 -26.02 -25.36
C GLU A 264 20.60 -25.26 -26.05
N PRO A 265 20.94 -25.57 -27.30
CA PRO A 265 22.30 -25.43 -27.80
C PRO A 265 22.59 -24.03 -28.34
N ILE A 266 23.80 -23.57 -28.05
CA ILE A 266 24.40 -22.35 -28.60
C ILE A 266 24.72 -22.60 -30.07
N ALA A 267 24.02 -21.91 -30.98
CA ALA A 267 24.41 -21.84 -32.39
C ALA A 267 25.60 -20.88 -32.53
N SER A 268 26.64 -21.40 -33.21
CA SER A 268 27.88 -20.70 -33.55
C SER A 268 27.64 -19.54 -34.52
N TRP A 269 28.22 -18.39 -34.22
CA TRP A 269 28.34 -17.27 -35.13
C TRP A 269 29.49 -17.47 -36.10
N ASN A 270 29.20 -17.39 -37.41
CA ASN A 270 30.20 -17.18 -38.43
C ASN A 270 30.14 -15.72 -38.90
N GLU A 271 31.32 -15.13 -39.01
CA GLU A 271 31.57 -13.82 -39.59
C GLU A 271 31.16 -13.79 -41.07
N ASN A 272 30.20 -12.95 -41.42
CA ASN A 272 30.18 -12.13 -42.64
C ASN A 272 28.83 -11.38 -42.70
N GLY A 273 28.92 -10.06 -42.80
CA GLY A 273 27.80 -9.14 -42.79
C GLY A 273 26.98 -9.15 -44.09
N GLU A 274 25.85 -8.56 -43.95
CA GLU A 274 24.94 -7.87 -44.87
C GLU A 274 23.49 -8.36 -44.88
N SER A 275 22.68 -7.43 -44.40
CA SER A 275 21.27 -7.12 -44.68
C SER A 275 20.38 -8.09 -45.47
N ASN A 276 19.28 -8.50 -44.80
CA ASN A 276 17.91 -8.56 -45.37
C ASN A 276 16.91 -8.93 -44.29
N CYS A 277 16.33 -7.95 -43.61
CA CYS A 277 15.28 -8.15 -42.63
C CYS A 277 14.22 -7.02 -42.67
N GLU A 278 13.51 -6.91 -43.79
CA GLU A 278 12.36 -6.02 -43.91
C GLU A 278 11.03 -6.70 -44.30
N GLN A 279 11.00 -8.02 -44.47
CA GLN A 279 9.76 -8.70 -44.85
C GLN A 279 9.23 -9.75 -43.85
N ALA A 280 9.91 -10.01 -42.74
CA ALA A 280 9.47 -11.00 -41.74
C ALA A 280 8.60 -10.42 -40.61
N ASP A 281 8.70 -9.11 -40.30
CA ASP A 281 8.01 -8.50 -39.15
C ASP A 281 6.52 -8.22 -39.35
N GLN A 282 6.04 -8.10 -40.58
CA GLN A 282 4.61 -7.84 -40.84
C GLN A 282 3.70 -9.06 -40.72
N THR A 283 4.26 -10.26 -40.75
CA THR A 283 3.46 -11.51 -40.68
C THR A 283 3.29 -12.00 -39.25
N ILE A 284 4.22 -11.67 -38.35
CA ILE A 284 4.19 -12.05 -36.93
C ILE A 284 3.21 -11.12 -36.16
N LEU A 285 3.22 -9.83 -36.45
CA LEU A 285 2.29 -8.87 -35.85
C LEU A 285 0.81 -9.12 -36.23
N LYS A 286 0.54 -9.63 -37.45
CA LYS A 286 -0.82 -10.01 -37.85
C LYS A 286 -1.34 -11.29 -37.21
N LYS A 287 -0.44 -12.21 -36.83
CA LYS A 287 -0.82 -13.47 -36.14
C LYS A 287 -0.99 -13.29 -34.63
N GLN A 288 -0.30 -12.34 -33.99
CA GLN A 288 -0.52 -11.98 -32.59
C GLN A 288 -1.82 -11.21 -32.37
N ASN A 289 -2.11 -10.21 -33.20
CA ASN A 289 -3.36 -9.46 -33.10
C ASN A 289 -4.63 -10.30 -33.40
N GLN A 290 -4.51 -11.44 -34.11
CA GLN A 290 -5.63 -12.38 -34.32
C GLN A 290 -5.79 -13.36 -33.14
N LYS A 291 -4.74 -13.68 -32.39
CA LYS A 291 -4.85 -14.52 -31.18
C LYS A 291 -5.39 -13.73 -29.98
N ASP A 292 -4.99 -12.47 -29.82
CA ASP A 292 -5.48 -11.63 -28.72
C ASP A 292 -6.95 -11.21 -28.93
N ALA A 293 -7.40 -11.07 -30.19
CA ALA A 293 -8.81 -10.84 -30.50
C ALA A 293 -9.69 -12.10 -30.32
N GLN A 294 -9.10 -13.31 -30.38
CA GLN A 294 -9.84 -14.56 -30.12
C GLN A 294 -9.83 -14.97 -28.64
N LEU A 295 -8.82 -14.55 -27.85
CA LEU A 295 -8.81 -14.78 -26.41
C LEU A 295 -9.76 -13.82 -25.64
N SER A 296 -9.89 -12.57 -26.10
CA SER A 296 -10.82 -11.62 -25.48
C SER A 296 -12.30 -11.94 -25.77
N THR A 297 -12.59 -12.73 -26.80
CA THR A 297 -13.97 -13.16 -27.14
C THR A 297 -14.37 -14.51 -26.51
N SER A 298 -13.42 -15.29 -26.00
CA SER A 298 -13.72 -16.60 -25.40
C SER A 298 -13.94 -16.52 -23.87
N VAL A 299 -13.36 -15.56 -23.18
CA VAL A 299 -13.55 -15.36 -21.73
C VAL A 299 -14.88 -14.65 -21.40
N CYS A 300 -15.48 -13.94 -22.37
CA CYS A 300 -16.80 -13.32 -22.19
C CYS A 300 -17.99 -14.21 -22.59
N LYS A 301 -17.78 -15.47 -23.01
CA LYS A 301 -18.87 -16.35 -23.47
C LYS A 301 -19.33 -17.41 -22.48
N GLU A 302 -18.69 -17.58 -21.34
CA GLU A 302 -19.10 -18.61 -20.35
C GLU A 302 -19.98 -18.09 -19.20
N PHE A 303 -20.38 -16.80 -19.20
CA PHE A 303 -21.37 -16.24 -18.28
C PHE A 303 -22.48 -15.44 -18.97
N ALA A 304 -22.76 -15.71 -20.24
CA ALA A 304 -23.95 -15.22 -20.89
C ALA A 304 -25.02 -16.33 -20.88
N CYS A 305 -25.91 -16.30 -19.90
CA CYS A 305 -27.24 -16.85 -20.09
C CYS A 305 -27.83 -16.16 -21.32
N GLU A 306 -28.28 -16.93 -22.33
CA GLU A 306 -29.00 -16.40 -23.46
C GLU A 306 -30.21 -15.60 -22.96
N PRO A 307 -30.39 -14.34 -23.38
CA PRO A 307 -31.61 -13.62 -23.05
C PRO A 307 -32.78 -14.22 -23.87
N SER A 308 -33.70 -14.85 -23.17
CA SER A 308 -35.07 -14.96 -23.70
C SER A 308 -35.55 -13.57 -24.06
N PRO A 309 -36.34 -13.38 -25.14
CA PRO A 309 -36.89 -12.09 -25.49
C PRO A 309 -37.93 -11.69 -24.43
N CYS A 310 -37.49 -10.96 -23.39
CA CYS A 310 -38.37 -10.26 -22.48
C CYS A 310 -38.57 -8.84 -23.01
N ASP A 311 -39.81 -8.43 -23.05
CA ASP A 311 -40.26 -7.08 -23.38
C ASP A 311 -39.51 -6.01 -22.59
N PRO A 312 -39.14 -4.86 -23.17
CA PRO A 312 -38.33 -3.82 -22.49
C PRO A 312 -39.13 -2.96 -21.48
N SER A 313 -40.23 -3.43 -20.93
CA SER A 313 -41.14 -2.60 -20.13
C SER A 313 -41.29 -2.95 -18.64
N GLU A 314 -40.59 -3.94 -18.08
CA GLU A 314 -40.64 -4.20 -16.63
C GLU A 314 -39.24 -4.09 -16.01
N SER A 315 -38.83 -2.87 -15.60
CA SER A 315 -37.71 -2.68 -14.68
C SER A 315 -38.12 -3.31 -13.34
N GLU A 316 -37.37 -4.35 -12.88
CA GLU A 316 -37.61 -4.98 -11.58
C GLU A 316 -37.56 -3.90 -10.48
N SER A 317 -38.64 -3.80 -9.68
CA SER A 317 -38.61 -2.95 -8.48
C SER A 317 -37.51 -3.41 -7.54
N TYR A 318 -36.87 -2.47 -6.85
CA TYR A 318 -35.82 -2.76 -5.87
C TYR A 318 -36.08 -1.93 -4.63
N THR A 319 -36.35 -2.62 -3.53
CA THR A 319 -36.79 -2.01 -2.28
C THR A 319 -35.65 -1.93 -1.24
N ARG A 320 -35.93 -1.30 -0.10
CA ARG A 320 -35.07 -1.30 1.08
C ARG A 320 -34.82 -2.72 1.59
N GLU A 321 -35.85 -3.54 1.60
CA GLU A 321 -35.80 -4.93 2.03
C GLU A 321 -34.91 -5.78 1.12
N ASP A 322 -34.98 -5.55 -0.19
CA ASP A 322 -34.10 -6.20 -1.16
C ASP A 322 -32.64 -5.82 -0.89
N PHE A 323 -32.37 -4.52 -0.64
CA PHE A 323 -31.05 -4.05 -0.27
C PHE A 323 -30.52 -4.74 0.99
N LEU A 324 -31.29 -4.77 2.08
CA LEU A 324 -30.88 -5.37 3.36
C LEU A 324 -30.71 -6.90 3.27
N SER A 325 -31.37 -7.54 2.32
CA SER A 325 -31.19 -8.98 2.06
C SER A 325 -29.90 -9.31 1.31
N GLU A 326 -29.48 -8.42 0.41
CA GLU A 326 -28.30 -8.59 -0.44
C GLU A 326 -27.02 -8.01 0.20
N VAL A 327 -27.13 -6.89 0.94
CA VAL A 327 -26.03 -6.15 1.52
C VAL A 327 -25.98 -6.38 3.03
N TYR A 328 -24.87 -6.88 3.51
CA TYR A 328 -24.72 -7.29 4.92
C TYR A 328 -24.38 -6.13 5.84
N ILE A 329 -25.30 -5.17 5.96
CA ILE A 329 -25.22 -4.04 6.90
C ILE A 329 -26.51 -3.93 7.73
N GLY A 330 -26.50 -3.10 8.77
CA GLY A 330 -27.67 -2.85 9.62
C GLY A 330 -28.71 -1.94 8.97
N GLU A 331 -29.95 -1.98 9.46
CA GLU A 331 -31.01 -1.09 9.00
C GLU A 331 -30.69 0.38 9.25
N GLU A 332 -30.14 0.71 10.42
CA GLU A 332 -29.72 2.06 10.78
C GLU A 332 -28.60 2.59 9.85
N ASP A 333 -27.71 1.70 9.43
CA ASP A 333 -26.62 2.03 8.49
C ASP A 333 -27.17 2.38 7.11
N PHE A 334 -28.16 1.61 6.61
CA PHE A 334 -28.85 1.93 5.36
C PHE A 334 -29.49 3.31 5.40
N ASP A 335 -30.26 3.60 6.48
CA ASP A 335 -30.94 4.87 6.63
C ASP A 335 -29.92 6.03 6.75
N THR A 336 -28.79 5.79 7.42
CA THR A 336 -27.68 6.73 7.52
C THR A 336 -27.03 6.97 6.14
N LEU A 337 -26.75 5.93 5.36
CA LEU A 337 -26.17 6.04 4.00
C LEU A 337 -27.06 6.89 3.09
N VAL A 338 -28.38 6.63 3.07
CA VAL A 338 -29.35 7.40 2.29
C VAL A 338 -29.38 8.85 2.74
N ALA A 339 -29.39 9.10 4.06
CA ALA A 339 -29.42 10.45 4.61
C ALA A 339 -28.14 11.24 4.28
N LEU A 340 -26.98 10.63 4.43
CA LEU A 340 -25.69 11.24 4.09
C LEU A 340 -25.60 11.59 2.61
N LEU A 341 -26.00 10.67 1.74
CA LEU A 341 -25.94 10.87 0.30
C LEU A 341 -26.96 11.94 -0.18
N LYS A 342 -28.17 11.96 0.36
CA LYS A 342 -29.17 13.02 0.09
C LYS A 342 -28.73 14.39 0.62
N ASN A 343 -28.02 14.41 1.75
CA ASN A 343 -27.56 15.66 2.36
C ASN A 343 -26.44 16.33 1.57
N LYS A 344 -25.37 15.62 1.19
CA LYS A 344 -24.20 16.19 0.49
C LYS A 344 -24.13 15.89 -1.00
N LYS A 345 -24.97 15.00 -1.53
CA LYS A 345 -24.91 14.47 -2.91
C LYS A 345 -23.64 13.67 -3.22
N ASN A 346 -22.68 13.62 -2.29
CA ASN A 346 -21.38 12.98 -2.47
C ASN A 346 -21.06 12.14 -1.22
N LEU A 347 -20.74 10.86 -1.42
CA LEU A 347 -20.45 9.88 -0.38
C LEU A 347 -19.15 9.14 -0.70
N ILE A 348 -18.35 8.83 0.29
CA ILE A 348 -17.24 7.89 0.20
C ILE A 348 -17.52 6.71 1.13
N LEU A 349 -17.58 5.50 0.55
CA LEU A 349 -17.58 4.24 1.27
C LEU A 349 -16.13 3.82 1.48
N GLN A 350 -15.68 3.80 2.74
CA GLN A 350 -14.33 3.37 3.10
C GLN A 350 -14.39 2.10 3.95
N GLY A 351 -13.32 1.31 3.97
CA GLY A 351 -13.23 0.11 4.80
C GLY A 351 -12.26 -0.92 4.25
N ALA A 352 -12.13 -2.03 4.96
CA ALA A 352 -11.23 -3.12 4.63
C ALA A 352 -11.50 -3.74 3.24
N PRO A 353 -10.52 -4.41 2.62
CA PRO A 353 -10.77 -5.22 1.43
C PRO A 353 -11.82 -6.31 1.70
N GLY A 354 -12.72 -6.52 0.74
CA GLY A 354 -13.71 -7.59 0.86
C GLY A 354 -14.94 -7.29 1.74
N VAL A 355 -15.16 -6.02 2.17
CA VAL A 355 -16.41 -5.64 2.87
C VAL A 355 -17.55 -5.25 1.92
N GLY A 356 -17.41 -5.48 0.62
CA GLY A 356 -18.48 -5.30 -0.35
C GLY A 356 -18.77 -3.85 -0.78
N LYS A 357 -17.84 -2.90 -0.68
CA LYS A 357 -18.03 -1.47 -0.99
C LYS A 357 -18.67 -1.21 -2.35
N THR A 358 -18.10 -1.75 -3.42
CA THR A 358 -18.59 -1.57 -4.80
C THR A 358 -19.97 -2.20 -5.00
N PHE A 359 -20.19 -3.34 -4.36
CA PHE A 359 -21.49 -4.03 -4.35
C PHE A 359 -22.54 -3.16 -3.67
N THR A 360 -22.24 -2.63 -2.47
CA THR A 360 -23.12 -1.75 -1.69
C THR A 360 -23.44 -0.47 -2.46
N ALA A 361 -22.44 0.19 -3.06
CA ALA A 361 -22.65 1.43 -3.83
C ALA A 361 -23.69 1.25 -4.94
N LYS A 362 -23.62 0.13 -5.67
CA LYS A 362 -24.53 -0.17 -6.76
C LYS A 362 -25.95 -0.48 -6.24
N ARG A 363 -26.08 -1.27 -5.15
CA ARG A 363 -27.36 -1.59 -4.53
C ARG A 363 -28.02 -0.37 -3.89
N LEU A 364 -27.22 0.52 -3.29
CA LEU A 364 -27.72 1.77 -2.76
C LEU A 364 -28.34 2.66 -3.86
N ALA A 365 -27.70 2.70 -5.04
CA ALA A 365 -28.25 3.39 -6.20
C ALA A 365 -29.60 2.79 -6.61
N TYR A 366 -29.73 1.47 -6.70
CA TYR A 366 -31.01 0.82 -7.01
C TYR A 366 -32.10 1.11 -5.97
N ALA A 367 -31.75 1.00 -4.68
CA ALA A 367 -32.72 1.27 -3.61
C ALA A 367 -33.21 2.72 -3.61
N MET A 368 -32.33 3.68 -3.94
CA MET A 368 -32.73 5.09 -4.07
C MET A 368 -33.61 5.34 -5.30
N MET A 369 -33.32 4.70 -6.43
CA MET A 369 -34.14 4.76 -7.64
C MET A 369 -35.46 3.98 -7.51
N GLY A 370 -35.59 3.06 -6.55
CA GLY A 370 -36.72 2.14 -6.40
C GLY A 370 -36.78 1.05 -7.46
N LYS A 371 -35.75 0.90 -8.30
CA LYS A 371 -35.67 -0.07 -9.41
C LYS A 371 -34.22 -0.38 -9.79
N LYS A 372 -34.02 -1.56 -10.41
CA LYS A 372 -32.73 -1.93 -11.02
C LYS A 372 -32.65 -1.31 -12.42
N ASP A 373 -31.96 -0.15 -12.53
CA ASP A 373 -31.75 0.55 -13.80
C ASP A 373 -30.28 0.87 -14.01
N GLU A 374 -29.56 -0.03 -14.71
CA GLU A 374 -28.14 0.11 -15.01
C GLU A 374 -27.85 1.31 -15.91
N SER A 375 -28.78 1.79 -16.71
CA SER A 375 -28.57 2.90 -17.64
C SER A 375 -28.30 4.24 -16.93
N LYS A 376 -28.68 4.34 -15.65
CA LYS A 376 -28.54 5.53 -14.81
C LYS A 376 -27.34 5.45 -13.84
N ILE A 377 -26.53 4.38 -13.96
CA ILE A 377 -25.35 4.15 -13.14
C ILE A 377 -24.11 4.16 -14.02
N HIS A 378 -23.19 5.08 -13.74
CA HIS A 378 -21.87 5.12 -14.35
C HIS A 378 -20.83 4.65 -13.36
N LEU A 379 -20.11 3.56 -13.67
CA LEU A 379 -19.02 3.03 -12.83
C LEU A 379 -17.69 3.22 -13.53
N ILE A 380 -16.74 3.79 -12.83
CA ILE A 380 -15.34 3.90 -13.27
C ILE A 380 -14.41 3.50 -12.14
N GLN A 381 -13.16 3.19 -12.50
CA GLN A 381 -12.09 2.96 -11.53
C GLN A 381 -10.97 3.97 -11.74
N PHE A 382 -10.54 4.63 -10.67
CA PHE A 382 -9.38 5.52 -10.74
C PHE A 382 -8.07 4.74 -10.67
N HIS A 383 -7.07 5.25 -11.34
CA HIS A 383 -5.68 4.81 -11.27
C HIS A 383 -4.75 6.04 -11.27
N GLN A 384 -3.48 5.87 -10.94
CA GLN A 384 -2.55 6.97 -10.74
C GLN A 384 -2.38 7.90 -11.97
N SER A 385 -2.56 7.35 -13.18
CA SER A 385 -2.45 8.10 -14.43
C SER A 385 -3.80 8.69 -14.91
N TYR A 386 -4.87 8.60 -14.11
CA TYR A 386 -6.18 9.14 -14.49
C TYR A 386 -6.13 10.67 -14.52
N SER A 387 -6.64 11.28 -15.56
CA SER A 387 -6.44 12.72 -15.83
C SER A 387 -7.76 13.47 -16.01
N TYR A 388 -7.70 14.80 -15.95
CA TYR A 388 -8.80 15.68 -16.30
C TYR A 388 -9.31 15.43 -17.73
N GLU A 389 -8.39 15.15 -18.66
CA GLU A 389 -8.68 14.90 -20.07
C GLU A 389 -9.48 13.61 -20.29
N ASP A 390 -9.36 12.63 -19.40
CA ASP A 390 -10.15 11.41 -19.44
C ASP A 390 -11.50 11.56 -18.73
N PHE A 391 -11.53 12.40 -17.70
CA PHE A 391 -12.67 12.57 -16.83
C PHE A 391 -13.66 13.62 -17.34
N ILE A 392 -13.15 14.80 -17.67
CA ILE A 392 -13.97 15.96 -18.09
C ILE A 392 -13.93 16.14 -19.60
N MET A 393 -12.82 16.59 -20.15
CA MET A 393 -12.57 16.69 -21.59
C MET A 393 -11.10 16.99 -21.89
N GLY A 394 -10.66 16.57 -23.07
CA GLY A 394 -9.31 16.82 -23.52
C GLY A 394 -9.08 16.53 -24.99
N TYR A 395 -7.97 17.04 -25.52
CA TYR A 395 -7.57 16.76 -26.88
C TYR A 395 -6.99 15.34 -26.99
N LYS A 396 -7.62 14.51 -27.84
CA LYS A 396 -7.14 13.16 -28.14
C LYS A 396 -6.66 13.08 -29.60
N PRO A 397 -5.58 12.35 -29.89
CA PRO A 397 -5.09 12.17 -31.26
C PRO A 397 -6.13 11.46 -32.13
N VAL A 398 -6.40 11.99 -33.32
CA VAL A 398 -7.32 11.41 -34.31
C VAL A 398 -6.73 11.63 -35.69
N GLY A 399 -6.25 10.55 -36.34
CA GLY A 399 -5.52 10.65 -37.59
C GLY A 399 -4.26 11.51 -37.46
N GLU A 400 -4.07 12.50 -38.32
CA GLU A 400 -2.91 13.42 -38.30
C GLU A 400 -3.10 14.66 -37.39
N GLY A 401 -4.17 14.74 -36.59
CA GLY A 401 -4.49 15.88 -35.74
C GLY A 401 -5.00 15.53 -34.35
N PHE A 402 -5.49 16.55 -33.67
CA PHE A 402 -6.10 16.42 -32.34
C PHE A 402 -7.57 16.85 -32.40
N LYS A 403 -8.44 16.09 -31.73
CA LYS A 403 -9.85 16.44 -31.58
C LYS A 403 -10.21 16.51 -30.10
N LEU A 404 -10.91 17.57 -29.70
CA LEU A 404 -11.48 17.66 -28.35
C LEU A 404 -12.54 16.56 -28.17
N ARG A 405 -12.42 15.75 -27.12
CA ARG A 405 -13.35 14.70 -26.75
C ARG A 405 -13.89 14.91 -25.34
N GLU A 406 -15.17 14.65 -25.17
CA GLU A 406 -15.86 14.65 -23.89
C GLU A 406 -15.40 13.43 -23.06
N GLY A 407 -15.06 13.68 -21.80
CA GLY A 407 -14.73 12.66 -20.82
C GLY A 407 -15.97 11.97 -20.27
N ILE A 408 -15.76 10.96 -19.42
CA ILE A 408 -16.87 10.12 -18.94
C ILE A 408 -17.79 10.86 -17.97
N PHE A 409 -17.24 11.69 -17.07
CA PHE A 409 -18.04 12.47 -16.12
C PHE A 409 -18.85 13.58 -16.82
N TYR A 410 -18.26 14.24 -17.81
CA TYR A 410 -18.96 15.22 -18.63
C TYR A 410 -20.20 14.60 -19.29
N ARG A 411 -20.06 13.42 -19.90
CA ARG A 411 -21.18 12.72 -20.54
C ARG A 411 -22.26 12.30 -19.55
N ALA A 412 -21.85 11.82 -18.35
CA ALA A 412 -22.79 11.46 -17.30
C ALA A 412 -23.59 12.69 -16.81
N CYS A 413 -22.92 13.84 -16.61
CA CYS A 413 -23.61 15.08 -16.27
C CYS A 413 -24.60 15.53 -17.38
N LYS A 414 -24.20 15.41 -18.65
CA LYS A 414 -25.06 15.74 -19.77
C LYS A 414 -26.31 14.86 -19.81
N GLN A 415 -26.13 13.54 -19.67
CA GLN A 415 -27.25 12.59 -19.62
C GLN A 415 -28.21 12.88 -18.46
N ALA A 416 -27.68 13.14 -17.26
CA ALA A 416 -28.50 13.51 -16.11
C ALA A 416 -29.21 14.85 -16.28
N SER A 417 -28.60 15.83 -16.96
CA SER A 417 -29.24 17.12 -17.26
C SER A 417 -30.39 17.00 -18.30
N GLU A 418 -30.30 16.03 -19.20
CA GLU A 418 -31.33 15.75 -20.22
C GLU A 418 -32.52 14.99 -19.64
N ASP A 419 -32.40 14.41 -18.44
CA ASP A 419 -33.44 13.64 -17.73
C ASP A 419 -33.56 14.08 -16.26
N PRO A 420 -34.05 15.29 -15.97
CA PRO A 420 -34.04 15.88 -14.63
C PRO A 420 -35.01 15.20 -13.64
N ASP A 421 -35.99 14.47 -14.12
CA ASP A 421 -37.01 13.81 -13.30
C ASP A 421 -36.50 12.50 -12.66
N HIS A 422 -35.32 12.01 -13.05
CA HIS A 422 -34.74 10.79 -12.52
C HIS A 422 -33.40 11.02 -11.87
N GLU A 423 -33.06 10.17 -10.89
CA GLU A 423 -31.79 10.17 -10.19
C GLU A 423 -30.73 9.40 -10.98
N TYR A 424 -29.51 9.95 -11.05
CA TYR A 424 -28.33 9.37 -11.68
C TYR A 424 -27.22 9.17 -10.66
N PHE A 425 -26.42 8.12 -10.84
CA PHE A 425 -25.35 7.76 -9.92
C PHE A 425 -24.02 7.59 -10.66
N PHE A 426 -23.01 8.29 -10.17
CA PHE A 426 -21.65 8.18 -10.66
C PHE A 426 -20.77 7.53 -9.58
N LEU A 427 -20.36 6.29 -9.85
CA LEU A 427 -19.59 5.44 -8.94
C LEU A 427 -18.11 5.50 -9.31
N ILE A 428 -17.23 5.77 -8.35
CA ILE A 428 -15.78 5.88 -8.54
C ILE A 428 -15.10 4.86 -7.64
N ASP A 429 -14.66 3.75 -8.23
CA ASP A 429 -13.87 2.76 -7.49
C ASP A 429 -12.43 3.23 -7.34
N GLU A 430 -11.78 2.85 -6.23
CA GLU A 430 -10.41 3.26 -5.88
C GLU A 430 -10.21 4.78 -5.97
N ILE A 431 -11.16 5.57 -5.43
CA ILE A 431 -11.16 7.03 -5.56
C ILE A 431 -9.86 7.68 -5.05
N ASN A 432 -9.19 7.09 -4.08
CA ASN A 432 -7.93 7.57 -3.50
C ASN A 432 -6.68 7.23 -4.34
N ARG A 433 -6.80 6.44 -5.43
CA ARG A 433 -5.68 6.15 -6.34
C ARG A 433 -5.42 7.28 -7.33
N GLY A 434 -6.38 8.17 -7.56
CA GLY A 434 -6.24 9.34 -8.41
C GLY A 434 -5.95 10.63 -7.64
N ASN A 435 -5.27 11.57 -8.28
CA ASN A 435 -5.17 12.93 -7.75
C ASN A 435 -6.48 13.68 -8.02
N LEU A 436 -7.39 13.65 -7.05
CA LEU A 436 -8.76 14.17 -7.20
C LEU A 436 -8.82 15.66 -7.53
N SER A 437 -7.95 16.49 -6.91
CA SER A 437 -7.89 17.92 -7.20
C SER A 437 -7.49 18.18 -8.65
N ARG A 438 -6.60 17.37 -9.21
CA ARG A 438 -6.19 17.47 -10.62
C ARG A 438 -7.25 16.89 -11.58
N ILE A 439 -7.91 15.80 -11.21
CA ILE A 439 -8.91 15.11 -12.05
C ILE A 439 -10.19 15.94 -12.16
N PHE A 440 -10.66 16.51 -11.06
CA PHE A 440 -11.87 17.34 -11.04
C PHE A 440 -11.62 18.78 -11.51
N GLY A 441 -10.40 19.30 -11.30
CA GLY A 441 -10.07 20.67 -11.67
C GLY A 441 -11.07 21.69 -11.11
N GLU A 442 -11.61 22.57 -11.97
CA GLU A 442 -12.61 23.59 -11.62
C GLU A 442 -13.95 22.99 -11.17
N LEU A 443 -14.27 21.75 -11.56
CA LEU A 443 -15.50 21.09 -11.15
C LEU A 443 -15.50 20.67 -9.69
N LEU A 444 -14.35 20.71 -9.05
CA LEU A 444 -14.26 20.37 -7.62
C LEU A 444 -15.18 21.25 -6.76
N MET A 445 -15.39 22.50 -7.14
CA MET A 445 -16.36 23.38 -6.49
C MET A 445 -17.79 23.00 -6.87
N LEU A 446 -18.05 22.65 -8.13
CA LEU A 446 -19.40 22.39 -8.64
C LEU A 446 -20.04 21.09 -8.15
N ILE A 447 -19.24 20.16 -7.62
CA ILE A 447 -19.79 18.95 -6.99
C ILE A 447 -20.37 19.21 -5.59
N GLU A 448 -20.06 20.34 -4.95
CA GLU A 448 -20.70 20.72 -3.67
C GLU A 448 -22.21 20.96 -3.90
N LYS A 449 -23.05 20.55 -2.95
CA LYS A 449 -24.50 20.63 -3.04
C LYS A 449 -24.98 22.05 -3.40
N ASP A 450 -24.42 23.07 -2.75
CA ASP A 450 -24.85 24.46 -2.90
C ASP A 450 -24.45 25.08 -4.26
N TYR A 451 -23.55 24.44 -4.99
CA TYR A 451 -23.08 24.86 -6.32
C TYR A 451 -23.59 24.00 -7.45
N ARG A 452 -24.43 22.97 -7.16
CA ARG A 452 -25.08 22.17 -8.19
C ARG A 452 -25.99 23.06 -9.05
N GLY A 453 -25.99 22.79 -10.36
CA GLY A 453 -26.71 23.63 -11.34
C GLY A 453 -26.02 24.98 -11.66
N THR A 454 -25.04 25.42 -10.87
CA THR A 454 -24.30 26.65 -11.15
C THR A 454 -23.34 26.46 -12.33
N PRO A 455 -23.38 27.33 -13.37
CA PRO A 455 -22.49 27.19 -14.52
C PRO A 455 -21.07 27.69 -14.23
N ALA A 456 -20.07 26.96 -14.70
CA ALA A 456 -18.68 27.39 -14.77
C ALA A 456 -18.10 27.18 -16.17
N THR A 457 -17.11 27.97 -16.53
CA THR A 457 -16.43 27.85 -17.84
C THR A 457 -15.37 26.77 -17.79
N LEU A 458 -15.48 25.77 -18.68
CA LEU A 458 -14.48 24.69 -18.77
C LEU A 458 -13.18 25.18 -19.43
N ALA A 459 -12.05 24.72 -18.93
CA ALA A 459 -10.72 25.14 -19.37
C ALA A 459 -10.45 24.88 -20.87
N TYR A 460 -10.83 23.70 -21.38
CA TYR A 460 -10.54 23.29 -22.76
C TYR A 460 -11.54 23.81 -23.80
N SER A 461 -12.85 23.75 -23.51
CA SER A 461 -13.89 24.12 -24.49
C SER A 461 -14.32 25.57 -24.41
N GLN A 462 -14.00 26.28 -23.32
CA GLN A 462 -14.49 27.62 -23.02
C GLN A 462 -16.05 27.70 -22.99
N THR A 463 -16.73 26.55 -22.86
CA THR A 463 -18.20 26.46 -22.76
C THR A 463 -18.64 26.46 -21.30
N LEU A 464 -19.86 26.93 -21.07
CA LEU A 464 -20.48 26.84 -19.76
C LEU A 464 -20.91 25.39 -19.49
N PHE A 465 -20.61 24.93 -18.30
CA PHE A 465 -20.94 23.59 -17.82
C PHE A 465 -21.40 23.65 -16.36
N SER A 466 -22.37 22.83 -15.99
CA SER A 466 -22.81 22.65 -14.60
C SER A 466 -22.93 21.19 -14.25
N VAL A 467 -22.77 20.86 -12.98
CA VAL A 467 -23.05 19.53 -12.46
C VAL A 467 -24.52 19.49 -12.01
N PRO A 468 -25.36 18.60 -12.57
CA PRO A 468 -26.80 18.62 -12.31
C PRO A 468 -27.14 18.18 -10.88
N GLU A 469 -28.30 18.64 -10.36
CA GLU A 469 -28.75 18.36 -8.99
C GLU A 469 -29.18 16.90 -8.78
N ASN A 470 -29.64 16.23 -9.82
CA ASN A 470 -30.09 14.84 -9.79
C ASN A 470 -28.95 13.81 -9.93
N LEU A 471 -27.69 14.23 -9.98
CA LEU A 471 -26.51 13.35 -10.05
C LEU A 471 -25.89 13.17 -8.67
N TYR A 472 -25.77 11.94 -8.22
CA TYR A 472 -25.09 11.54 -6.99
C TYR A 472 -23.72 10.95 -7.28
N LEU A 473 -22.70 11.25 -6.44
CA LEU A 473 -21.37 10.68 -6.53
C LEU A 473 -21.12 9.74 -5.36
N ILE A 474 -20.68 8.52 -5.65
CA ILE A 474 -20.27 7.56 -4.61
C ILE A 474 -18.86 7.08 -4.92
N GLY A 475 -17.89 7.45 -4.07
CA GLY A 475 -16.54 6.96 -4.13
C GLY A 475 -16.34 5.73 -3.25
N MET A 476 -15.50 4.77 -3.66
CA MET A 476 -15.08 3.64 -2.85
C MET A 476 -13.58 3.71 -2.61
N MET A 477 -13.17 3.41 -1.37
CA MET A 477 -11.78 3.51 -0.94
C MET A 477 -11.40 2.35 -0.03
N ASN A 478 -10.26 1.71 -0.33
CA ASN A 478 -9.65 0.72 0.56
C ASN A 478 -8.81 1.40 1.63
N THR A 479 -9.08 1.13 2.91
CA THR A 479 -8.33 1.68 4.04
C THR A 479 -7.02 0.95 4.33
N ALA A 480 -6.89 -0.29 3.87
CA ALA A 480 -5.65 -1.07 3.97
C ALA A 480 -4.50 -0.52 3.12
N ASP A 481 -4.80 0.17 2.03
CA ASP A 481 -3.80 0.72 1.10
C ASP A 481 -3.13 1.97 1.69
N ARG A 482 -2.14 1.76 2.56
CA ARG A 482 -1.38 2.84 3.25
C ARG A 482 -0.50 3.68 2.32
N SER A 483 -0.22 3.20 1.11
CA SER A 483 0.63 3.87 0.12
C SER A 483 -0.12 4.92 -0.70
N LEU A 484 -1.44 5.01 -0.58
CA LEU A 484 -2.27 5.90 -1.37
C LEU A 484 -2.42 7.27 -0.71
N ALA A 485 -2.60 8.29 -1.53
CA ALA A 485 -2.75 9.67 -1.07
C ALA A 485 -3.91 9.79 -0.09
N MET A 486 -3.66 10.42 1.06
CA MET A 486 -4.75 10.84 1.93
C MET A 486 -5.63 11.80 1.15
N ILE A 487 -6.95 11.59 1.22
CA ILE A 487 -7.90 12.50 0.60
C ILE A 487 -7.69 13.91 1.14
N ASP A 488 -7.42 14.85 0.23
CA ASP A 488 -7.18 16.25 0.52
C ASP A 488 -8.30 16.86 1.37
N TYR A 489 -7.95 17.76 2.29
CA TYR A 489 -8.91 18.47 3.13
C TYR A 489 -10.01 19.18 2.33
N ALA A 490 -9.69 19.64 1.12
CA ALA A 490 -10.66 20.23 0.20
C ALA A 490 -11.80 19.26 -0.17
N LEU A 491 -11.51 17.96 -0.25
CA LEU A 491 -12.48 16.91 -0.56
C LEU A 491 -13.25 16.44 0.68
N ARG A 492 -12.63 16.45 1.86
CA ARG A 492 -13.30 16.03 3.10
C ARG A 492 -14.55 16.85 3.41
N ARG A 493 -14.58 18.13 3.09
CA ARG A 493 -15.78 18.94 3.27
C ARG A 493 -16.88 18.65 2.22
N ARG A 494 -16.50 18.14 1.03
CA ARG A 494 -17.41 17.90 -0.10
C ARG A 494 -18.07 16.55 -0.07
N PHE A 495 -17.44 15.57 0.55
CA PHE A 495 -17.95 14.21 0.70
C PHE A 495 -18.36 13.93 2.14
N SER A 496 -19.38 13.11 2.33
CA SER A 496 -19.59 12.38 3.58
C SER A 496 -18.77 11.10 3.52
N PHE A 497 -18.29 10.64 4.68
CA PHE A 497 -17.52 9.40 4.77
C PHE A 497 -18.31 8.41 5.60
N PHE A 498 -18.45 7.20 5.10
CA PHE A 498 -19.08 6.10 5.80
C PHE A 498 -18.12 4.92 5.85
N GLU A 499 -17.88 4.42 7.05
CA GLU A 499 -16.99 3.28 7.27
C GLU A 499 -17.79 1.99 7.24
N MET A 500 -17.39 1.09 6.33
CA MET A 500 -18.00 -0.23 6.17
C MET A 500 -17.18 -1.27 6.93
N GLU A 501 -17.81 -1.92 7.89
CA GLU A 501 -17.24 -3.03 8.63
C GLU A 501 -17.53 -4.39 7.95
N PRO A 502 -16.76 -5.45 8.29
CA PRO A 502 -17.13 -6.81 7.93
C PRO A 502 -18.50 -7.20 8.49
N GLY A 503 -19.44 -7.53 7.63
CA GLY A 503 -20.86 -7.72 7.96
C GLY A 503 -21.22 -9.06 8.59
N PHE A 504 -20.30 -9.76 9.27
CA PHE A 504 -20.53 -11.08 9.86
C PHE A 504 -21.64 -11.12 10.92
N SER A 505 -21.91 -10.01 11.60
CA SER A 505 -22.96 -9.86 12.62
C SER A 505 -24.27 -9.31 12.07
N SER A 506 -24.39 -9.04 10.78
CA SER A 506 -25.61 -8.53 10.17
C SER A 506 -26.67 -9.66 10.03
N ALA A 507 -27.95 -9.29 10.15
CA ALA A 507 -29.05 -10.25 9.95
C ALA A 507 -29.02 -10.91 8.56
N GLY A 508 -28.61 -10.16 7.53
CA GLY A 508 -28.43 -10.69 6.17
C GLY A 508 -27.39 -11.79 6.09
N PHE A 509 -26.21 -11.58 6.69
CA PHE A 509 -25.14 -12.59 6.72
C PHE A 509 -25.53 -13.80 7.57
N GLU A 510 -26.14 -13.60 8.74
CA GLU A 510 -26.63 -14.72 9.57
C GLU A 510 -27.63 -15.59 8.82
N ASN A 511 -28.55 -14.98 8.06
CA ASN A 511 -29.51 -15.72 7.24
C ASN A 511 -28.80 -16.50 6.11
N TYR A 512 -27.82 -15.89 5.45
CA TYR A 512 -26.96 -16.55 4.48
C TYR A 512 -26.25 -17.76 5.11
N GLN A 513 -25.57 -17.58 6.24
CA GLN A 513 -24.87 -18.63 6.96
C GLN A 513 -25.81 -19.80 7.33
N LYS A 514 -26.99 -19.50 7.89
CA LYS A 514 -28.01 -20.51 8.21
C LYS A 514 -28.50 -21.27 6.98
N SER A 515 -28.60 -20.62 5.81
CA SER A 515 -29.04 -21.25 4.56
C SER A 515 -28.07 -22.33 4.06
N LEU A 516 -26.78 -22.20 4.34
CA LEU A 516 -25.74 -23.15 3.94
C LEU A 516 -25.81 -24.48 4.74
N GLN A 517 -26.34 -24.46 5.95
CA GLN A 517 -26.46 -25.63 6.84
C GLN A 517 -25.14 -26.41 6.98
N ASN A 518 -24.01 -25.72 7.14
CA ASN A 518 -22.68 -26.29 7.15
C ASN A 518 -21.92 -25.93 8.43
N GLN A 519 -21.84 -26.88 9.38
CA GLN A 519 -21.19 -26.67 10.68
C GLN A 519 -19.69 -26.34 10.57
N VAL A 520 -19.01 -26.82 9.53
CA VAL A 520 -17.58 -26.49 9.32
C VAL A 520 -17.44 -25.03 8.93
N PHE A 521 -18.34 -24.58 8.06
CA PHE A 521 -18.42 -23.16 7.68
C PHE A 521 -18.71 -22.28 8.89
N ASP A 522 -19.66 -22.67 9.75
CA ASP A 522 -19.98 -21.91 10.97
C ASP A 522 -18.76 -21.74 11.86
N ARG A 523 -18.01 -22.82 12.11
CA ARG A 523 -16.76 -22.78 12.88
C ARG A 523 -15.67 -21.93 12.20
N LEU A 524 -15.59 -21.95 10.86
CA LEU A 524 -14.65 -21.12 10.13
C LEU A 524 -14.98 -19.63 10.30
N ILE A 525 -16.26 -19.26 10.22
CA ILE A 525 -16.71 -17.88 10.43
C ILE A 525 -16.37 -17.42 11.86
N GLU A 526 -16.58 -18.24 12.89
CA GLU A 526 -16.18 -17.91 14.26
C GLU A 526 -14.67 -17.62 14.35
N GLN A 527 -13.82 -18.40 13.67
CA GLN A 527 -12.39 -18.15 13.66
C GLN A 527 -12.04 -16.86 12.91
N ILE A 528 -12.73 -16.52 11.83
CA ILE A 528 -12.51 -15.27 11.09
C ILE A 528 -12.94 -14.06 11.93
N VAL A 529 -14.04 -14.16 12.66
CA VAL A 529 -14.49 -13.10 13.59
C VAL A 529 -13.49 -12.89 14.72
N ASP A 530 -12.97 -13.97 15.31
CA ASP A 530 -11.90 -13.90 16.32
C ASP A 530 -10.61 -13.30 15.75
N LEU A 531 -10.23 -13.69 14.53
CA LEU A 531 -9.10 -13.15 13.80
C LEU A 531 -9.26 -11.64 13.59
N ASN A 532 -10.42 -11.19 13.15
CA ASN A 532 -10.71 -9.77 12.97
C ASN A 532 -10.64 -8.98 14.28
N ARG A 533 -11.01 -9.58 15.41
CA ARG A 533 -10.82 -8.95 16.72
C ARG A 533 -9.34 -8.75 17.02
N GLU A 534 -8.51 -9.77 16.80
CA GLU A 534 -7.06 -9.66 17.01
C GLU A 534 -6.39 -8.66 16.02
N ILE A 535 -6.90 -8.54 14.78
CA ILE A 535 -6.45 -7.54 13.80
C ILE A 535 -6.81 -6.13 14.25
N ARG A 536 -8.02 -5.90 14.78
CA ARG A 536 -8.45 -4.59 15.32
C ARG A 536 -7.61 -4.13 16.50
N GLU A 537 -7.30 -5.04 17.40
CA GLU A 537 -6.48 -4.79 18.60
C GLU A 537 -5.00 -4.61 18.28
N ASP A 538 -4.57 -4.94 17.07
CA ASP A 538 -3.19 -4.79 16.62
C ASP A 538 -2.88 -3.34 16.29
N ASP A 539 -2.00 -2.70 17.09
CA ASP A 539 -1.54 -1.32 16.88
C ASP A 539 -0.94 -1.09 15.48
N SER A 540 -0.51 -2.16 14.81
CA SER A 540 0.09 -2.09 13.47
C SER A 540 -0.93 -2.21 12.36
N LEU A 541 -2.12 -2.72 12.57
CA LEU A 541 -3.14 -3.01 11.55
C LEU A 541 -4.40 -2.15 11.72
N GLY A 542 -5.26 -2.45 12.70
CA GLY A 542 -6.53 -1.78 12.93
C GLY A 542 -7.66 -2.21 11.98
N ASP A 543 -8.81 -1.53 12.05
CA ASP A 543 -10.06 -1.89 11.35
C ASP A 543 -9.89 -2.03 9.83
N GLY A 544 -9.02 -1.23 9.23
CA GLY A 544 -8.77 -1.22 7.79
C GLY A 544 -8.19 -2.52 7.22
N PHE A 545 -7.68 -3.42 8.07
CA PHE A 545 -7.06 -4.69 7.70
C PHE A 545 -7.91 -5.91 8.02
N CYS A 546 -9.12 -5.73 8.57
CA CYS A 546 -10.04 -6.82 8.85
C CYS A 546 -10.35 -7.63 7.59
N ILE A 547 -10.55 -8.92 7.74
CA ILE A 547 -10.99 -9.81 6.67
C ILE A 547 -12.47 -9.54 6.39
N GLY A 548 -12.79 -9.10 5.18
CA GLY A 548 -14.16 -8.83 4.77
C GLY A 548 -14.97 -10.10 4.53
N HIS A 549 -16.27 -10.00 4.67
CA HIS A 549 -17.20 -11.13 4.51
C HIS A 549 -17.30 -11.66 3.06
N SER A 550 -16.95 -10.83 2.06
CA SER A 550 -17.07 -11.24 0.65
C SER A 550 -16.15 -12.41 0.27
N TYR A 551 -15.05 -12.63 1.01
CA TYR A 551 -14.19 -13.80 0.79
C TYR A 551 -14.89 -15.13 1.03
N VAL A 552 -15.97 -15.13 1.82
CA VAL A 552 -16.72 -16.32 2.23
C VAL A 552 -18.19 -16.31 1.77
N CYS A 553 -18.53 -15.42 0.85
CA CYS A 553 -19.89 -15.28 0.29
C CYS A 553 -20.04 -15.93 -1.09
N GLY A 554 -21.28 -15.91 -1.61
CA GLY A 554 -21.59 -16.36 -2.97
C GLY A 554 -21.70 -17.87 -3.14
N GLN A 555 -21.73 -18.64 -2.04
CA GLN A 555 -21.93 -20.08 -2.07
C GLN A 555 -23.38 -20.46 -1.75
N ASN A 556 -23.80 -21.61 -2.22
CA ASN A 556 -25.01 -22.29 -1.79
C ASN A 556 -24.65 -23.57 -1.02
N ARG A 557 -25.66 -24.30 -0.56
CA ARG A 557 -25.47 -25.52 0.21
C ARG A 557 -24.63 -26.59 -0.51
N GLU A 558 -24.69 -26.67 -1.84
CA GLU A 558 -23.96 -27.67 -2.63
C GLU A 558 -22.52 -27.24 -2.91
N SER A 559 -22.30 -25.94 -3.17
CA SER A 559 -21.00 -25.38 -3.51
C SER A 559 -20.14 -25.01 -2.30
N CYS A 560 -20.72 -24.88 -1.10
CA CYS A 560 -19.99 -24.64 0.15
C CYS A 560 -19.30 -25.92 0.65
N THR A 561 -18.29 -26.36 -0.10
CA THR A 561 -17.55 -27.60 0.17
C THR A 561 -16.33 -27.35 1.03
N LEU A 562 -15.82 -28.42 1.68
CA LEU A 562 -14.57 -28.36 2.44
C LEU A 562 -13.39 -27.95 1.55
N GLU A 563 -13.37 -28.39 0.30
CA GLU A 563 -12.30 -28.03 -0.65
C GLU A 563 -12.33 -26.55 -0.97
N TRP A 564 -13.51 -25.97 -1.20
CA TRP A 564 -13.67 -24.53 -1.41
C TRP A 564 -13.20 -23.73 -0.17
N MET A 565 -13.59 -24.13 1.03
CA MET A 565 -13.13 -23.48 2.27
C MET A 565 -11.60 -23.58 2.43
N LYS A 566 -10.99 -24.72 2.08
CA LYS A 566 -9.52 -24.88 2.04
C LYS A 566 -8.87 -23.93 1.02
N MET A 567 -9.49 -23.70 -0.14
CA MET A 567 -8.99 -22.72 -1.12
C MET A 567 -9.03 -21.30 -0.56
N VAL A 568 -10.16 -20.85 -0.02
CA VAL A 568 -10.29 -19.51 0.59
C VAL A 568 -9.25 -19.30 1.69
N VAL A 569 -9.11 -20.26 2.61
CA VAL A 569 -8.14 -20.14 3.70
C VAL A 569 -6.70 -20.09 3.18
N ASN A 570 -6.32 -21.02 2.30
CA ASN A 570 -4.90 -21.18 1.92
C ASN A 570 -4.44 -20.13 0.87
N TYR A 571 -5.34 -19.65 0.00
CA TYR A 571 -4.95 -18.81 -1.14
C TYR A 571 -5.43 -17.37 -1.03
N ASP A 572 -6.45 -17.09 -0.19
CA ASP A 572 -6.93 -15.73 0.03
C ASP A 572 -6.55 -15.21 1.42
N ILE A 573 -6.93 -15.90 2.52
CA ILE A 573 -6.74 -15.38 3.89
C ILE A 573 -5.28 -15.51 4.35
N LEU A 574 -4.67 -16.71 4.28
CA LEU A 574 -3.30 -16.91 4.79
C LEU A 574 -2.23 -16.07 4.06
N PRO A 575 -2.29 -15.82 2.74
CA PRO A 575 -1.39 -14.88 2.09
C PRO A 575 -1.47 -13.47 2.67
N MET A 576 -2.68 -12.95 2.93
CA MET A 576 -2.85 -11.64 3.58
C MET A 576 -2.24 -11.62 4.99
N LEU A 577 -2.48 -12.65 5.81
CA LEU A 577 -1.90 -12.72 7.14
C LEU A 577 -0.37 -12.78 7.12
N ARG A 578 0.25 -13.39 6.09
CA ARG A 578 1.71 -13.38 5.90
C ARG A 578 2.25 -12.00 5.59
N GLU A 579 1.47 -11.14 4.93
CA GLU A 579 1.81 -9.74 4.71
C GLU A 579 1.59 -8.91 5.98
N TYR A 580 0.52 -9.14 6.71
CA TYR A 580 0.18 -8.41 7.93
C TYR A 580 1.20 -8.66 9.04
N TRP A 581 1.56 -9.92 9.29
CA TRP A 581 2.45 -10.37 10.36
C TRP A 581 3.75 -10.98 9.82
N PHE A 582 4.33 -10.34 8.80
CA PHE A 582 5.56 -10.83 8.15
C PHE A 582 6.74 -10.97 9.13
N ASP A 583 6.78 -10.16 10.19
CA ASP A 583 7.79 -10.15 11.25
C ASP A 583 7.33 -10.85 12.56
N GLU A 584 6.05 -11.21 12.67
CA GLU A 584 5.45 -11.89 13.82
C GLU A 584 5.13 -13.37 13.52
N ARG A 585 6.17 -14.14 13.24
CA ARG A 585 6.04 -15.53 12.78
C ARG A 585 5.24 -16.44 13.74
N GLU A 586 5.35 -16.24 15.05
CA GLU A 586 4.62 -17.04 16.03
C GLU A 586 3.11 -16.78 15.95
N ARG A 587 2.72 -15.54 15.80
CA ARG A 587 1.34 -15.11 15.63
C ARG A 587 0.73 -15.65 14.34
N LEU A 588 1.47 -15.53 13.22
CA LEU A 588 1.09 -16.12 11.96
C LEU A 588 0.88 -17.64 12.07
N LEU A 589 1.83 -18.36 12.67
CA LEU A 589 1.72 -19.82 12.85
C LEU A 589 0.56 -20.23 13.77
N LYS A 590 0.24 -19.43 14.78
CA LYS A 590 -0.95 -19.63 15.65
C LYS A 590 -2.22 -19.63 14.81
N TRP A 591 -2.39 -18.58 13.95
CA TRP A 591 -3.60 -18.45 13.14
C TRP A 591 -3.65 -19.44 11.97
N GLU A 592 -2.53 -19.76 11.37
CA GLU A 592 -2.45 -20.82 10.35
C GLU A 592 -2.92 -22.18 10.91
N ARG A 593 -2.51 -22.54 12.13
CA ARG A 593 -2.98 -23.77 12.80
C ARG A 593 -4.46 -23.69 13.17
N ARG A 594 -4.95 -22.56 13.68
CA ARG A 594 -6.37 -22.39 14.04
C ARG A 594 -7.28 -22.53 12.83
N LEU A 595 -7.00 -21.80 11.75
CA LEU A 595 -7.82 -21.82 10.54
C LEU A 595 -7.79 -23.19 9.84
N ARG A 596 -6.62 -23.83 9.73
CA ARG A 596 -6.51 -25.18 9.14
C ARG A 596 -7.10 -26.24 10.04
N GLY A 597 -6.94 -26.14 11.34
CA GLY A 597 -7.47 -27.09 12.30
C GLY A 597 -9.00 -27.25 12.23
N VAL A 598 -9.74 -26.17 11.95
CA VAL A 598 -11.19 -26.24 11.69
C VAL A 598 -11.52 -27.11 10.48
N LEU A 599 -10.66 -27.07 9.45
CA LEU A 599 -10.87 -27.79 8.18
C LEU A 599 -10.37 -29.24 8.22
N GLU A 600 -9.49 -29.60 9.18
CA GLU A 600 -8.92 -30.94 9.34
C GLU A 600 -9.71 -31.78 10.34
N ALA A 601 -10.38 -31.17 11.33
CA ALA A 601 -11.13 -31.88 12.38
C ALA A 601 -12.28 -32.74 11.84
N THR A 602 -12.69 -32.57 10.60
CA THR A 602 -13.74 -33.36 9.92
C THR A 602 -13.24 -34.61 9.23
N ASP A 603 -11.93 -34.74 8.95
CA ASP A 603 -11.36 -35.95 8.35
C ASP A 603 -11.12 -37.09 9.39
N SER A 604 -11.18 -36.78 10.71
CA SER A 604 -10.98 -37.74 11.80
C SER A 604 -12.29 -38.34 12.31
N GLU A 605 -13.46 -37.87 11.88
CA GLU A 605 -14.79 -38.41 12.26
C GLU A 605 -15.45 -39.26 11.15
N LYS A 606 -14.74 -39.54 10.06
CA LYS A 606 -15.10 -40.53 9.02
C LYS A 606 -14.22 -41.77 9.15
#